data_fea31a009750fca1360606a100a9f281
#
_entry.id   fea31a009750fca1360606a100a9f281
#
_cell.length_a   1.000
_cell.length_b   1.000
_cell.length_c   1.000
_cell.angle_alpha   90.00
_cell.angle_beta   90.00
_cell.angle_gamma   90.00
#
_symmetry.space_group_name_H-M   'P 1'
#
loop_
_entity.id
_entity.type
_entity.pdbx_description
1 polymer ?
#
loop_
_entity_poly.entity_id
_entity_poly.type
_entity_poly.pdbx_seq_one_letter_code
_entity_poly.pdbx_strand_id
1 'polypeptide(L)'
;ISEHMPGGRENTFSQMKDYRFFRSIHTWFLPYSDICYKEEFHKYPDLSSIFSSIGKSQMLCNSDKYSLAFGLVQMPLQYREMFSTNLNMESDQLSELSKEDSLLAKNNKFDIVCKQYMQDLYRFFKLNNYKTDFIDPFKSKLHLYHSYYFDKLDYSESLVIVLAETYFKKKFYDEAIEMFSILLKKSPNDAEILQKCGYCHQCKNEYDSALDFYLRADIIRPDNLWTLQRIGVCYRSLKNPEKALEYYRHAEMLASDDLVISLNIGYCLLELKQYNDALQN
;
A
#
# COMPACT_ATOMS: atom_id res chain seq x y z
N ILE A 1 -11.32 18.79 -21.22
CA ILE A 1 -11.33 20.01 -20.34
C ILE A 1 -9.95 20.26 -19.73
N SER A 2 -9.03 19.29 -19.72
CA SER A 2 -7.75 19.40 -19.00
C SER A 2 -6.60 20.05 -19.77
N GLU A 3 -6.73 20.37 -21.04
CA GLU A 3 -5.60 20.80 -21.90
C GLU A 3 -5.52 22.33 -22.16
N HIS A 4 -6.51 23.12 -21.75
CA HIS A 4 -6.59 24.55 -22.10
C HIS A 4 -6.75 25.51 -20.92
N MET A 5 -6.45 25.10 -19.68
CA MET A 5 -6.37 26.05 -18.56
C MET A 5 -4.97 26.70 -18.53
N PRO A 6 -4.87 28.04 -18.60
CA PRO A 6 -3.60 28.75 -18.41
C PRO A 6 -3.17 28.60 -16.93
N GLY A 7 -2.15 27.85 -16.70
CA GLY A 7 -1.65 27.51 -15.37
C GLY A 7 -1.78 26.01 -15.10
N GLY A 8 -1.07 25.20 -15.90
CA GLY A 8 -1.12 23.75 -15.79
C GLY A 8 -0.83 23.26 -14.36
N ARG A 9 -1.31 22.07 -14.04
CA ARG A 9 -1.17 21.33 -12.77
C ARG A 9 0.23 21.35 -12.17
N GLU A 10 1.25 21.65 -12.97
CA GLU A 10 2.66 21.77 -12.59
C GLU A 10 2.95 22.96 -11.66
N ASN A 11 2.11 24.01 -11.70
CA ASN A 11 2.35 25.26 -10.98
C ASN A 11 1.57 25.39 -9.66
N THR A 12 0.66 24.45 -9.30
CA THR A 12 -0.19 24.60 -8.12
C THR A 12 0.62 24.79 -6.84
N PHE A 13 1.60 23.92 -6.61
CA PHE A 13 2.44 24.01 -5.40
C PHE A 13 3.36 25.25 -5.41
N SER A 14 3.72 25.77 -6.57
CA SER A 14 4.45 27.02 -6.67
C SER A 14 3.56 28.22 -6.36
N GLN A 15 2.31 28.21 -6.83
CA GLN A 15 1.33 29.27 -6.54
C GLN A 15 0.91 29.29 -5.06
N MET A 16 0.88 28.13 -4.38
CA MET A 16 0.59 28.06 -2.95
C MET A 16 1.55 28.94 -2.13
N LYS A 17 2.82 29.04 -2.52
CA LYS A 17 3.81 29.86 -1.79
C LYS A 17 3.45 31.33 -1.68
N ASP A 18 2.67 31.87 -2.61
CA ASP A 18 2.27 33.27 -2.66
C ASP A 18 1.20 33.60 -1.60
N TYR A 19 0.56 32.59 -1.04
CA TYR A 19 -0.49 32.75 -0.04
C TYR A 19 0.05 32.52 1.38
N ARG A 20 -0.33 33.41 2.30
CA ARG A 20 0.16 33.37 3.70
C ARG A 20 -0.08 32.04 4.39
N PHE A 21 -1.25 31.44 4.18
CA PHE A 21 -1.63 30.15 4.77
C PHE A 21 -0.69 29.01 4.34
N PHE A 22 -0.21 29.05 3.09
CA PHE A 22 0.64 27.99 2.52
C PHE A 22 2.16 28.25 2.64
N ARG A 23 2.59 29.19 3.49
CA ARG A 23 4.03 29.43 3.70
C ARG A 23 4.76 28.24 4.29
N SER A 24 4.06 27.40 5.04
CA SER A 24 4.61 26.20 5.64
C SER A 24 4.22 24.97 4.83
N ILE A 25 5.20 24.12 4.48
CA ILE A 25 4.98 22.98 3.58
C ILE A 25 3.94 21.98 4.09
N HIS A 26 3.83 21.80 5.41
CA HIS A 26 2.84 20.90 5.98
C HIS A 26 1.40 21.31 5.68
N THR A 27 1.14 22.58 5.38
CA THR A 27 -0.20 23.05 5.02
C THR A 27 -0.56 22.74 3.56
N TRP A 28 0.40 22.36 2.72
CA TRP A 28 0.17 22.06 1.31
C TRP A 28 -0.64 20.78 1.08
N PHE A 29 -0.62 19.89 2.06
CA PHE A 29 -1.31 18.59 2.02
C PHE A 29 -2.57 18.56 2.89
N LEU A 30 -2.97 19.70 3.45
CA LEU A 30 -4.22 19.78 4.18
C LEU A 30 -5.42 19.64 3.22
N PRO A 31 -6.49 18.97 3.66
CA PRO A 31 -7.71 18.90 2.89
C PRO A 31 -8.23 20.29 2.55
N TYR A 32 -8.71 20.47 1.34
CA TYR A 32 -9.41 21.67 0.93
C TYR A 32 -10.68 21.82 1.79
N SER A 33 -10.66 22.75 2.73
CA SER A 33 -11.70 22.94 3.72
C SER A 33 -12.16 24.41 3.76
N ASP A 34 -13.32 24.64 4.36
CA ASP A 34 -13.88 25.96 4.55
C ASP A 34 -12.97 26.93 5.32
N ILE A 35 -12.03 26.41 6.13
CA ILE A 35 -11.09 27.22 6.92
C ILE A 35 -10.05 27.88 6.01
N CYS A 36 -9.38 27.09 5.15
CA CYS A 36 -8.39 27.62 4.21
C CYS A 36 -9.01 28.60 3.23
N TYR A 37 -10.18 28.33 2.81
CA TYR A 37 -10.97 29.09 1.89
C TYR A 37 -11.46 30.42 2.49
N LYS A 38 -11.88 30.42 3.78
CA LYS A 38 -12.31 31.65 4.46
C LYS A 38 -11.19 32.67 4.63
N GLU A 39 -9.97 32.25 4.95
CA GLU A 39 -8.87 33.19 5.18
C GLU A 39 -8.32 33.81 3.90
N GLU A 40 -8.10 33.03 2.85
CA GLU A 40 -7.40 33.49 1.65
C GLU A 40 -8.36 33.93 0.54
N PHE A 41 -9.53 33.32 0.44
CA PHE A 41 -10.49 33.58 -0.65
C PHE A 41 -11.70 34.41 -0.23
N HIS A 42 -11.80 34.85 1.02
CA HIS A 42 -12.88 35.74 1.51
C HIS A 42 -13.01 37.05 0.74
N LYS A 43 -11.92 37.48 0.08
CA LYS A 43 -11.89 38.68 -0.74
C LYS A 43 -12.69 38.57 -2.04
N TYR A 44 -13.16 37.35 -2.35
CA TYR A 44 -13.88 37.04 -3.61
C TYR A 44 -15.27 36.46 -3.31
N PRO A 45 -16.21 37.28 -2.80
CA PRO A 45 -17.56 36.82 -2.43
C PRO A 45 -18.36 36.28 -3.61
N ASP A 46 -18.08 36.73 -4.81
CA ASP A 46 -18.63 36.28 -6.09
C ASP A 46 -18.32 34.83 -6.39
N LEU A 47 -17.20 34.30 -5.90
CA LEU A 47 -16.77 32.91 -6.09
C LEU A 47 -17.14 31.97 -4.93
N SER A 48 -17.80 32.47 -3.89
CA SER A 48 -18.07 31.70 -2.66
C SER A 48 -18.85 30.39 -2.91
N SER A 49 -19.86 30.44 -3.76
CA SER A 49 -20.68 29.25 -4.12
C SER A 49 -19.86 28.21 -4.88
N ILE A 50 -19.00 28.66 -5.79
CA ILE A 50 -18.16 27.80 -6.61
C ILE A 50 -17.09 27.11 -5.73
N PHE A 51 -16.45 27.86 -4.84
CA PHE A 51 -15.47 27.29 -3.91
C PHE A 51 -16.09 26.22 -3.02
N SER A 52 -17.34 26.43 -2.56
CA SER A 52 -18.07 25.43 -1.79
C SER A 52 -18.36 24.17 -2.62
N SER A 53 -18.74 24.32 -3.89
CA SER A 53 -18.98 23.19 -4.81
C SER A 53 -17.70 22.42 -5.10
N ILE A 54 -16.57 23.10 -5.34
CA ILE A 54 -15.24 22.49 -5.48
C ILE A 54 -14.88 21.69 -4.23
N GLY A 55 -15.12 22.26 -3.04
CA GLY A 55 -14.86 21.60 -1.76
C GLY A 55 -15.59 20.27 -1.58
N LYS A 56 -16.87 20.23 -2.00
CA LYS A 56 -17.72 19.03 -1.90
C LYS A 56 -17.35 17.92 -2.88
N SER A 57 -16.64 18.21 -3.95
CA SER A 57 -16.24 17.23 -4.95
C SER A 57 -15.39 16.12 -4.31
N GLN A 58 -15.82 14.87 -4.47
CA GLN A 58 -15.06 13.68 -4.05
C GLN A 58 -14.10 13.17 -5.13
N MET A 59 -14.30 13.57 -6.37
CA MET A 59 -13.49 13.15 -7.51
C MET A 59 -12.16 13.91 -7.63
N LEU A 60 -12.11 15.14 -7.12
CA LEU A 60 -10.93 15.98 -7.17
C LEU A 60 -10.07 15.75 -5.93
N CYS A 61 -8.75 15.59 -6.12
CA CYS A 61 -7.82 15.65 -4.99
C CYS A 61 -7.62 17.13 -4.55
N ASN A 62 -7.04 17.33 -3.36
CA ASN A 62 -6.95 18.66 -2.78
C ASN A 62 -6.10 19.62 -3.62
N SER A 63 -5.01 19.16 -4.22
CA SER A 63 -4.19 19.98 -5.13
C SER A 63 -4.96 20.45 -6.37
N ASP A 64 -5.87 19.61 -6.91
CA ASP A 64 -6.74 20.05 -8.02
C ASP A 64 -7.76 21.11 -7.55
N LYS A 65 -8.34 20.93 -6.36
CA LYS A 65 -9.27 21.90 -5.78
C LYS A 65 -8.61 23.26 -5.59
N TYR A 66 -7.39 23.27 -5.04
CA TYR A 66 -6.62 24.51 -4.90
C TYR A 66 -6.24 25.10 -6.27
N SER A 67 -5.82 24.28 -7.23
CA SER A 67 -5.49 24.75 -8.58
C SER A 67 -6.67 25.43 -9.26
N LEU A 68 -7.86 24.84 -9.16
CA LEU A 68 -9.09 25.45 -9.68
C LEU A 68 -9.42 26.76 -8.98
N ALA A 69 -9.32 26.80 -7.65
CA ALA A 69 -9.59 28.01 -6.88
C ALA A 69 -8.63 29.14 -7.25
N PHE A 70 -7.33 28.88 -7.37
CA PHE A 70 -6.36 29.90 -7.81
C PHE A 70 -6.60 30.34 -9.25
N GLY A 71 -6.92 29.42 -10.15
CA GLY A 71 -7.27 29.76 -11.54
C GLY A 71 -8.47 30.68 -11.63
N LEU A 72 -9.51 30.44 -10.82
CA LEU A 72 -10.71 31.29 -10.77
C LEU A 72 -10.41 32.69 -10.22
N VAL A 73 -9.56 32.80 -9.20
CA VAL A 73 -9.15 34.09 -8.64
C VAL A 73 -8.41 34.92 -9.66
N GLN A 74 -7.57 34.31 -10.50
CA GLN A 74 -6.80 35.00 -11.55
C GLN A 74 -7.63 35.32 -12.80
N MET A 75 -8.82 34.75 -12.94
CA MET A 75 -9.67 34.93 -14.11
C MET A 75 -10.36 36.29 -14.09
N PRO A 76 -10.46 37.02 -15.25
CA PRO A 76 -11.25 38.23 -15.35
C PRO A 76 -12.72 38.05 -14.99
N LEU A 77 -13.35 39.02 -14.34
CA LEU A 77 -14.72 38.96 -13.81
C LEU A 77 -15.74 38.47 -14.84
N GLN A 78 -15.66 38.96 -16.07
CA GLN A 78 -16.59 38.58 -17.15
C GLN A 78 -16.61 37.07 -17.47
N TYR A 79 -15.52 36.35 -17.23
CA TYR A 79 -15.43 34.91 -17.47
C TYR A 79 -15.82 34.10 -16.23
N ARG A 80 -15.75 34.67 -15.03
CA ARG A 80 -16.12 33.98 -13.78
C ARG A 80 -17.60 33.63 -13.73
N GLU A 81 -18.49 34.52 -14.18
CA GLU A 81 -19.93 34.28 -14.22
C GLU A 81 -20.29 33.17 -15.20
N MET A 82 -19.68 33.15 -16.38
CA MET A 82 -19.90 32.12 -17.38
C MET A 82 -19.40 30.73 -16.90
N PHE A 83 -18.27 30.71 -16.20
CA PHE A 83 -17.69 29.50 -15.63
C PHE A 83 -18.54 28.99 -14.44
N SER A 84 -19.09 29.89 -13.63
CA SER A 84 -19.96 29.54 -12.49
C SER A 84 -21.24 28.86 -12.95
N THR A 85 -21.85 29.35 -14.01
CA THR A 85 -23.08 28.80 -14.57
C THR A 85 -22.87 27.37 -15.11
N ASN A 86 -21.75 27.15 -15.82
CA ASN A 86 -21.42 25.84 -16.36
C ASN A 86 -21.06 24.83 -15.27
N LEU A 87 -20.30 25.21 -14.24
CA LEU A 87 -19.97 24.35 -13.11
C LEU A 87 -21.20 23.98 -12.27
N ASN A 88 -22.14 24.89 -12.09
CA ASN A 88 -23.38 24.58 -11.37
C ASN A 88 -24.24 23.57 -12.14
N MET A 89 -24.34 23.69 -13.47
CA MET A 89 -25.04 22.73 -14.31
C MET A 89 -24.39 21.33 -14.27
N GLU A 90 -23.04 21.24 -14.32
CA GLU A 90 -22.35 19.96 -14.18
C GLU A 90 -22.42 19.41 -12.75
N SER A 91 -22.39 20.27 -11.74
CA SER A 91 -22.53 19.89 -10.32
C SER A 91 -23.90 19.28 -10.03
N ASP A 92 -24.97 19.80 -10.60
CA ASP A 92 -26.32 19.29 -10.43
C ASP A 92 -26.48 17.90 -11.09
N GLN A 93 -25.93 17.73 -12.29
CA GLN A 93 -25.91 16.43 -12.97
C GLN A 93 -25.06 15.40 -12.24
N LEU A 94 -23.89 15.78 -11.71
CA LEU A 94 -23.04 14.92 -10.92
C LEU A 94 -23.64 14.62 -9.53
N SER A 95 -24.42 15.53 -8.95
CA SER A 95 -25.07 15.31 -7.66
C SER A 95 -26.22 14.28 -7.74
N GLU A 96 -26.89 14.18 -8.88
CA GLU A 96 -27.89 13.14 -9.10
C GLU A 96 -27.28 11.75 -9.23
N LEU A 97 -26.13 11.62 -9.93
CA LEU A 97 -25.37 10.37 -10.03
C LEU A 97 -24.75 9.97 -8.67
N SER A 98 -24.36 10.95 -7.83
CA SER A 98 -23.76 10.69 -6.53
C SER A 98 -24.76 10.35 -5.41
N LYS A 99 -26.06 10.52 -5.61
CA LYS A 99 -27.07 10.13 -4.61
C LYS A 99 -27.14 8.61 -4.42
N GLU A 100 -26.91 7.83 -5.46
CA GLU A 100 -26.82 6.36 -5.35
C GLU A 100 -25.52 5.93 -4.64
N ASP A 101 -24.40 6.63 -4.85
CA ASP A 101 -23.13 6.38 -4.17
C ASP A 101 -23.08 6.90 -2.72
N SER A 102 -23.95 7.85 -2.34
CA SER A 102 -23.93 8.47 -1.01
C SER A 102 -24.31 7.52 0.13
N LEU A 103 -25.09 6.48 -0.15
CA LEU A 103 -25.43 5.43 0.82
C LEU A 103 -24.26 4.48 1.09
N LEU A 104 -23.39 4.28 0.09
CA LEU A 104 -22.14 3.52 0.21
C LEU A 104 -21.01 4.39 0.80
N ALA A 105 -21.06 5.70 0.57
CA ALA A 105 -20.00 6.64 0.94
C ALA A 105 -19.92 6.96 2.45
N LYS A 106 -20.96 6.70 3.25
CA LYS A 106 -20.91 6.97 4.70
C LYS A 106 -19.86 6.11 5.42
N ASN A 107 -19.57 4.93 4.93
CA ASN A 107 -18.55 4.03 5.50
C ASN A 107 -17.13 4.27 4.95
N ASN A 108 -16.96 5.07 3.89
CA ASN A 108 -15.71 5.22 3.15
C ASN A 108 -15.10 6.63 3.19
N LYS A 109 -15.56 7.52 4.08
CA LYS A 109 -15.03 8.90 4.15
C LYS A 109 -13.52 8.93 4.39
N PHE A 110 -13.02 8.03 5.24
CA PHE A 110 -11.60 7.91 5.53
C PHE A 110 -10.81 7.48 4.29
N ASP A 111 -11.31 6.48 3.56
CA ASP A 111 -10.65 5.97 2.34
C ASP A 111 -10.57 7.04 1.24
N ILE A 112 -11.61 7.87 1.11
CA ILE A 112 -11.62 8.99 0.16
C ILE A 112 -10.54 10.02 0.53
N VAL A 113 -10.45 10.39 1.81
CA VAL A 113 -9.44 11.34 2.29
C VAL A 113 -8.04 10.79 2.10
N CYS A 114 -7.81 9.53 2.45
CA CYS A 114 -6.53 8.87 2.24
C CYS A 114 -6.15 8.82 0.75
N LYS A 115 -7.10 8.47 -0.11
CA LYS A 115 -6.88 8.42 -1.56
C LYS A 115 -6.52 9.80 -2.13
N GLN A 116 -7.24 10.84 -1.73
CA GLN A 116 -6.94 12.22 -2.14
C GLN A 116 -5.55 12.65 -1.66
N TYR A 117 -5.21 12.37 -0.41
CA TYR A 117 -3.90 12.67 0.15
C TYR A 117 -2.76 11.95 -0.60
N MET A 118 -2.93 10.66 -0.90
CA MET A 118 -1.94 9.91 -1.69
C MET A 118 -1.79 10.45 -3.11
N GLN A 119 -2.88 10.90 -3.73
CA GLN A 119 -2.82 11.55 -5.04
C GLN A 119 -2.07 12.89 -4.99
N ASP A 120 -2.29 13.68 -3.94
CA ASP A 120 -1.59 14.95 -3.73
C ASP A 120 -0.09 14.74 -3.51
N LEU A 121 0.30 13.76 -2.67
CA LEU A 121 1.70 13.38 -2.49
C LEU A 121 2.34 12.92 -3.80
N TYR A 122 1.66 12.05 -4.55
CA TYR A 122 2.17 11.58 -5.84
C TYR A 122 2.42 12.76 -6.80
N ARG A 123 1.47 13.69 -6.90
CA ARG A 123 1.60 14.87 -7.74
C ARG A 123 2.75 15.76 -7.31
N PHE A 124 2.89 16.02 -6.01
CA PHE A 124 4.00 16.79 -5.48
C PHE A 124 5.35 16.17 -5.89
N PHE A 125 5.55 14.88 -5.67
CA PHE A 125 6.83 14.24 -5.96
C PHE A 125 7.06 13.92 -7.44
N LYS A 126 6.04 13.89 -8.27
CA LYS A 126 6.18 13.58 -9.71
C LYS A 126 6.11 14.82 -10.61
N LEU A 127 5.30 15.79 -10.25
CA LEU A 127 5.03 16.96 -11.11
C LEU A 127 5.71 18.24 -10.63
N ASN A 128 6.10 18.35 -9.35
CA ASN A 128 6.77 19.53 -8.83
C ASN A 128 8.25 19.55 -9.25
N ASN A 129 8.66 20.62 -9.90
CA ASN A 129 10.05 20.80 -10.34
C ASN A 129 11.03 21.13 -9.19
N TYR A 130 10.53 21.63 -8.06
CA TYR A 130 11.31 22.02 -6.88
C TYR A 130 11.41 20.93 -5.82
N LYS A 131 11.29 19.66 -6.23
CA LYS A 131 11.30 18.51 -5.34
C LYS A 131 12.68 18.07 -4.83
N THR A 132 13.76 18.66 -5.35
CA THR A 132 15.14 18.25 -5.05
C THR A 132 15.50 18.33 -3.57
N ASP A 133 14.83 19.21 -2.83
CA ASP A 133 15.07 19.44 -1.41
C ASP A 133 14.33 18.45 -0.50
N PHE A 134 13.54 17.55 -1.09
CA PHE A 134 12.70 16.61 -0.35
C PHE A 134 13.04 15.17 -0.71
N ILE A 135 12.98 14.30 0.29
CA ILE A 135 13.09 12.85 0.08
C ILE A 135 11.79 12.36 -0.56
N ASP A 136 11.89 11.78 -1.77
CA ASP A 136 10.75 11.19 -2.48
C ASP A 136 10.30 9.88 -1.78
N PRO A 137 9.14 9.85 -1.09
CA PRO A 137 8.67 8.66 -0.38
C PRO A 137 8.36 7.49 -1.32
N PHE A 138 8.13 7.75 -2.63
CA PHE A 138 7.91 6.70 -3.62
C PHE A 138 9.21 6.05 -4.11
N LYS A 139 10.37 6.66 -3.83
CA LYS A 139 11.69 6.14 -4.14
C LYS A 139 12.45 5.66 -2.91
N SER A 140 12.11 6.18 -1.74
CA SER A 140 12.73 5.80 -0.49
C SER A 140 12.04 4.56 0.09
N LYS A 141 12.80 3.75 0.83
CA LYS A 141 12.25 2.68 1.67
C LYS A 141 11.69 3.25 2.99
N LEU A 142 10.97 4.38 2.93
CA LEU A 142 10.32 4.95 4.11
C LEU A 142 9.13 4.07 4.47
N HIS A 143 9.26 3.37 5.58
CA HIS A 143 8.23 2.53 6.13
C HIS A 143 7.34 3.38 7.03
N LEU A 144 6.14 3.71 6.57
CA LEU A 144 5.18 4.53 7.32
C LEU A 144 4.86 3.96 8.70
N TYR A 145 4.94 2.63 8.86
CA TYR A 145 4.69 1.96 10.14
C TYR A 145 5.82 2.14 11.18
N HIS A 146 7.00 2.64 10.81
CA HIS A 146 8.03 3.12 11.73
C HIS A 146 7.85 4.59 12.13
N SER A 147 6.82 5.25 11.61
CA SER A 147 6.55 6.63 11.99
C SER A 147 5.98 6.71 13.40
N TYR A 148 6.35 7.77 14.13
CA TYR A 148 5.78 8.08 15.45
C TYR A 148 4.24 8.08 15.45
N TYR A 149 3.63 8.47 14.34
CA TYR A 149 2.18 8.49 14.20
C TYR A 149 1.58 7.09 14.14
N PHE A 150 2.25 6.15 13.47
CA PHE A 150 1.76 4.78 13.38
C PHE A 150 1.73 4.10 14.75
N ASP A 151 2.74 4.34 15.60
CA ASP A 151 2.79 3.82 16.97
C ASP A 151 1.68 4.38 17.87
N LYS A 152 1.17 5.57 17.56
CA LYS A 152 0.10 6.25 18.31
C LYS A 152 -1.29 6.00 17.76
N LEU A 153 -1.40 5.46 16.56
CA LEU A 153 -2.68 5.08 15.98
C LEU A 153 -3.12 3.75 16.60
N ASP A 154 -4.33 3.72 17.12
CA ASP A 154 -5.01 2.47 17.46
C ASP A 154 -5.48 1.82 16.15
N TYR A 155 -4.53 1.18 15.46
CA TYR A 155 -4.81 0.54 14.18
C TYR A 155 -5.47 -0.82 14.38
N SER A 156 -6.48 -1.08 13.56
CA SER A 156 -7.19 -2.34 13.56
C SER A 156 -6.27 -3.48 13.07
N GLU A 157 -6.47 -4.66 13.63
CA GLU A 157 -5.78 -5.87 13.18
C GLU A 157 -5.95 -6.12 11.67
N SER A 158 -7.12 -5.79 11.12
CA SER A 158 -7.39 -5.87 9.68
C SER A 158 -6.43 -5.02 8.85
N LEU A 159 -6.03 -3.84 9.34
CA LEU A 159 -5.04 -3.00 8.65
C LEU A 159 -3.65 -3.67 8.63
N VAL A 160 -3.24 -4.27 9.75
CA VAL A 160 -1.95 -4.98 9.83
C VAL A 160 -1.94 -6.17 8.87
N ILE A 161 -3.04 -6.92 8.78
CA ILE A 161 -3.18 -8.04 7.82
C ILE A 161 -3.03 -7.53 6.38
N VAL A 162 -3.73 -6.46 6.01
CA VAL A 162 -3.66 -5.88 4.65
C VAL A 162 -2.24 -5.40 4.32
N LEU A 163 -1.55 -4.78 5.27
CA LEU A 163 -0.16 -4.34 5.09
C LEU A 163 0.77 -5.54 4.92
N ALA A 164 0.67 -6.55 5.80
CA ALA A 164 1.47 -7.77 5.75
C ALA A 164 1.33 -8.48 4.39
N GLU A 165 0.08 -8.68 3.94
CA GLU A 165 -0.22 -9.29 2.64
C GLU A 165 0.29 -8.47 1.45
N THR A 166 0.19 -7.14 1.56
CA THR A 166 0.68 -6.24 0.51
C THR A 166 2.19 -6.32 0.38
N TYR A 167 2.92 -6.26 1.50
CA TYR A 167 4.38 -6.39 1.50
C TYR A 167 4.82 -7.77 1.02
N PHE A 168 4.16 -8.83 1.47
CA PHE A 168 4.41 -10.20 1.03
C PHE A 168 4.26 -10.35 -0.49
N LYS A 169 3.14 -9.89 -1.06
CA LYS A 169 2.89 -9.92 -2.52
C LYS A 169 3.90 -9.09 -3.31
N LYS A 170 4.36 -7.98 -2.75
CA LYS A 170 5.38 -7.12 -3.37
C LYS A 170 6.81 -7.60 -3.12
N LYS A 171 7.01 -8.72 -2.43
CA LYS A 171 8.32 -9.31 -2.08
C LYS A 171 9.18 -8.38 -1.19
N PHE A 172 8.54 -7.53 -0.41
CA PHE A 172 9.20 -6.74 0.64
C PHE A 172 9.24 -7.59 1.92
N TYR A 173 10.16 -8.56 1.94
CA TYR A 173 10.14 -9.63 2.94
C TYR A 173 10.46 -9.13 4.35
N ASP A 174 11.33 -8.15 4.52
CA ASP A 174 11.65 -7.58 5.82
C ASP A 174 10.42 -6.95 6.45
N GLU A 175 9.72 -6.12 5.68
CA GLU A 175 8.51 -5.42 6.10
C GLU A 175 7.35 -6.40 6.35
N ALA A 176 7.25 -7.43 5.53
CA ALA A 176 6.24 -8.47 5.72
C ALA A 176 6.48 -9.23 7.03
N ILE A 177 7.73 -9.60 7.34
CA ILE A 177 8.11 -10.27 8.60
C ILE A 177 7.72 -9.42 9.81
N GLU A 178 7.99 -8.12 9.77
CA GLU A 178 7.63 -7.22 10.87
C GLU A 178 6.11 -7.17 11.09
N MET A 179 5.33 -7.02 10.03
CA MET A 179 3.87 -7.01 10.12
C MET A 179 3.31 -8.36 10.59
N PHE A 180 3.80 -9.47 10.06
CA PHE A 180 3.42 -10.80 10.53
C PHE A 180 3.83 -11.04 11.99
N SER A 181 4.96 -10.50 12.44
CA SER A 181 5.40 -10.59 13.84
C SER A 181 4.44 -9.87 14.80
N ILE A 182 3.84 -8.74 14.37
CA ILE A 182 2.79 -8.06 15.15
C ILE A 182 1.56 -8.98 15.29
N LEU A 183 1.15 -9.64 14.22
CA LEU A 183 0.03 -10.56 14.23
C LEU A 183 0.30 -11.80 15.10
N LEU A 184 1.52 -12.37 15.02
CA LEU A 184 1.93 -13.52 15.83
C LEU A 184 2.00 -13.21 17.33
N LYS A 185 2.21 -11.94 17.74
CA LYS A 185 2.09 -11.56 19.15
C LYS A 185 0.66 -11.72 19.69
N LYS A 186 -0.35 -11.53 18.83
CA LYS A 186 -1.77 -11.69 19.19
C LYS A 186 -2.23 -13.14 19.00
N SER A 187 -1.80 -13.79 17.92
CA SER A 187 -2.18 -15.14 17.53
C SER A 187 -0.94 -16.01 17.29
N PRO A 188 -0.25 -16.49 18.36
CA PRO A 188 1.04 -17.19 18.23
C PRO A 188 0.97 -18.51 17.46
N ASN A 189 -0.21 -19.11 17.39
CA ASN A 189 -0.47 -20.43 16.83
C ASN A 189 -1.21 -20.35 15.48
N ASP A 190 -1.08 -19.26 14.74
CA ASP A 190 -1.60 -19.17 13.39
C ASP A 190 -0.62 -19.82 12.40
N ALA A 191 -0.97 -21.04 11.96
CA ALA A 191 -0.13 -21.83 11.06
C ALA A 191 0.11 -21.11 9.71
N GLU A 192 -0.87 -20.37 9.18
CA GLU A 192 -0.74 -19.68 7.90
C GLU A 192 0.25 -18.52 8.00
N ILE A 193 0.16 -17.73 9.08
CA ILE A 193 1.10 -16.62 9.32
C ILE A 193 2.52 -17.17 9.53
N LEU A 194 2.67 -18.26 10.29
CA LEU A 194 3.96 -18.92 10.49
C LEU A 194 4.56 -19.39 9.16
N GLN A 195 3.75 -20.02 8.29
CA GLN A 195 4.19 -20.45 6.95
C GLN A 195 4.67 -19.25 6.11
N LYS A 196 3.95 -18.13 6.14
CA LYS A 196 4.34 -16.90 5.40
C LYS A 196 5.62 -16.29 5.96
N CYS A 197 5.80 -16.25 7.28
CA CYS A 197 7.07 -15.85 7.90
C CYS A 197 8.24 -16.72 7.45
N GLY A 198 8.05 -18.06 7.53
CA GLY A 198 9.05 -19.01 7.06
C GLY A 198 9.42 -18.80 5.60
N TYR A 199 8.42 -18.53 4.74
CA TYR A 199 8.67 -18.24 3.33
C TYR A 199 9.45 -16.94 3.11
N CYS A 200 9.15 -15.89 3.87
CA CYS A 200 9.90 -14.64 3.80
C CYS A 200 11.37 -14.84 4.17
N HIS A 201 11.64 -15.55 5.28
CA HIS A 201 13.02 -15.88 5.69
C HIS A 201 13.72 -16.78 4.66
N GLN A 202 13.02 -17.76 4.09
CA GLN A 202 13.57 -18.61 3.04
C GLN A 202 13.97 -17.79 1.79
N CYS A 203 13.15 -16.84 1.36
CA CYS A 203 13.47 -15.97 0.24
C CYS A 203 14.66 -15.04 0.50
N LYS A 204 14.97 -14.77 1.77
CA LYS A 204 16.16 -14.04 2.21
C LYS A 204 17.39 -14.96 2.39
N ASN A 205 17.25 -16.26 2.15
CA ASN A 205 18.26 -17.29 2.40
C ASN A 205 18.60 -17.47 3.91
N GLU A 206 17.73 -17.08 4.80
CA GLU A 206 17.82 -17.25 6.24
C GLU A 206 17.18 -18.59 6.64
N TYR A 207 17.79 -19.70 6.23
CA TYR A 207 17.18 -21.04 6.28
C TYR A 207 16.97 -21.54 7.71
N ASP A 208 17.81 -21.17 8.68
CA ASP A 208 17.61 -21.54 10.09
C ASP A 208 16.34 -20.90 10.66
N SER A 209 16.16 -19.59 10.41
CA SER A 209 14.94 -18.88 10.85
C SER A 209 13.71 -19.42 10.12
N ALA A 210 13.81 -19.66 8.81
CA ALA A 210 12.72 -20.23 8.03
C ALA A 210 12.28 -21.59 8.58
N LEU A 211 13.24 -22.44 8.93
CA LEU A 211 13.02 -23.76 9.48
C LEU A 211 12.26 -23.72 10.82
N ASP A 212 12.65 -22.80 11.72
CA ASP A 212 11.94 -22.62 13.00
C ASP A 212 10.45 -22.31 12.78
N PHE A 213 10.16 -21.37 11.90
CA PHE A 213 8.77 -21.02 11.59
C PHE A 213 7.99 -22.16 10.94
N TYR A 214 8.60 -22.92 10.03
CA TYR A 214 7.95 -24.05 9.37
C TYR A 214 7.71 -25.22 10.32
N LEU A 215 8.65 -25.54 11.21
CA LEU A 215 8.48 -26.59 12.22
C LEU A 215 7.35 -26.23 13.20
N ARG A 216 7.26 -24.97 13.60
CA ARG A 216 6.14 -24.50 14.43
C ARG A 216 4.80 -24.62 13.68
N ALA A 217 4.77 -24.29 12.40
CA ALA A 217 3.57 -24.44 11.57
C ALA A 217 3.17 -25.92 11.42
N ASP A 218 4.15 -26.82 11.29
CA ASP A 218 3.93 -28.26 11.18
C ASP A 218 3.36 -28.87 12.46
N ILE A 219 3.82 -28.41 13.63
CA ILE A 219 3.25 -28.81 14.93
C ILE A 219 1.76 -28.44 15.04
N ILE A 220 1.37 -27.27 14.54
CA ILE A 220 -0.01 -26.76 14.63
C ILE A 220 -0.92 -27.42 13.59
N ARG A 221 -0.41 -27.60 12.38
CA ARG A 221 -1.13 -28.26 11.27
C ARG A 221 -0.23 -29.30 10.64
N PRO A 222 -0.18 -30.50 11.24
CA PRO A 222 0.63 -31.59 10.71
C PRO A 222 0.12 -32.05 9.34
N ASP A 223 0.97 -32.76 8.62
CA ASP A 223 0.68 -33.36 7.31
C ASP A 223 0.31 -32.34 6.22
N ASN A 224 0.75 -31.07 6.37
CA ASN A 224 0.62 -30.08 5.32
C ASN A 224 1.75 -30.29 4.29
N LEU A 225 1.39 -30.81 3.12
CA LEU A 225 2.32 -31.15 2.05
C LEU A 225 3.29 -30.00 1.71
N TRP A 226 2.76 -28.78 1.57
CA TRP A 226 3.57 -27.60 1.26
C TRP A 226 4.59 -27.31 2.36
N THR A 227 4.18 -27.40 3.63
CA THR A 227 5.07 -27.17 4.79
C THR A 227 6.19 -28.20 4.83
N LEU A 228 5.86 -29.49 4.68
CA LEU A 228 6.85 -30.57 4.66
C LEU A 228 7.89 -30.39 3.54
N GLN A 229 7.45 -30.03 2.33
CA GLN A 229 8.36 -29.72 1.23
C GLN A 229 9.29 -28.53 1.57
N ARG A 230 8.78 -27.49 2.22
CA ARG A 230 9.58 -26.31 2.62
C ARG A 230 10.58 -26.63 3.71
N ILE A 231 10.22 -27.46 4.67
CA ILE A 231 11.16 -27.97 5.69
C ILE A 231 12.28 -28.76 5.02
N GLY A 232 11.95 -29.66 4.09
CA GLY A 232 12.93 -30.42 3.33
C GLY A 232 13.91 -29.49 2.56
N VAL A 233 13.40 -28.43 1.90
CA VAL A 233 14.24 -27.44 1.22
C VAL A 233 15.18 -26.75 2.21
N CYS A 234 14.70 -26.34 3.38
CA CYS A 234 15.52 -25.69 4.40
C CYS A 234 16.64 -26.61 4.89
N TYR A 235 16.33 -27.86 5.25
CA TYR A 235 17.33 -28.82 5.68
C TYR A 235 18.39 -29.09 4.61
N ARG A 236 18.00 -29.24 3.35
CA ARG A 236 18.96 -29.41 2.24
C ARG A 236 19.86 -28.19 2.10
N SER A 237 19.30 -26.97 2.17
CA SER A 237 20.09 -25.75 2.09
C SER A 237 21.05 -25.59 3.26
N LEU A 238 20.70 -26.13 4.42
CA LEU A 238 21.55 -26.19 5.63
C LEU A 238 22.52 -27.39 5.60
N LYS A 239 22.66 -28.08 4.46
CA LYS A 239 23.55 -29.22 4.29
C LYS A 239 23.28 -30.40 5.22
N ASN A 240 22.01 -30.65 5.48
CA ASN A 240 21.52 -31.81 6.23
C ASN A 240 20.59 -32.65 5.34
N PRO A 241 21.14 -33.39 4.36
CA PRO A 241 20.33 -34.15 3.41
C PRO A 241 19.59 -35.35 4.07
N GLU A 242 20.07 -35.87 5.21
CA GLU A 242 19.41 -36.95 5.94
C GLU A 242 18.02 -36.50 6.42
N LYS A 243 17.97 -35.37 7.15
CA LYS A 243 16.70 -34.81 7.61
C LYS A 243 15.83 -34.33 6.47
N ALA A 244 16.41 -33.72 5.42
CA ALA A 244 15.66 -33.36 4.25
C ALA A 244 14.95 -34.54 3.61
N LEU A 245 15.65 -35.69 3.51
CA LEU A 245 15.10 -36.93 2.98
C LEU A 245 13.92 -37.44 3.82
N GLU A 246 14.01 -37.42 5.16
CA GLU A 246 12.91 -37.78 6.05
C GLU A 246 11.62 -36.97 5.75
N TYR A 247 11.73 -35.68 5.65
CA TYR A 247 10.58 -34.79 5.36
C TYR A 247 10.04 -34.95 3.93
N TYR A 248 10.91 -35.19 2.94
CA TYR A 248 10.45 -35.47 1.58
C TYR A 248 9.79 -36.83 1.46
N ARG A 249 10.27 -37.86 2.17
CA ARG A 249 9.61 -39.17 2.25
C ARG A 249 8.24 -39.07 2.92
N HIS A 250 8.13 -38.27 3.97
CA HIS A 250 6.82 -37.99 4.57
C HIS A 250 5.88 -37.28 3.59
N ALA A 251 6.38 -36.30 2.83
CA ALA A 251 5.60 -35.64 1.79
C ALA A 251 5.16 -36.60 0.66
N GLU A 252 6.03 -37.54 0.27
CA GLU A 252 5.75 -38.57 -0.74
C GLU A 252 4.59 -39.52 -0.30
N MET A 253 4.51 -39.85 0.98
CA MET A 253 3.39 -40.67 1.51
C MET A 253 2.03 -39.94 1.35
N LEU A 254 2.03 -38.62 1.34
CA LEU A 254 0.82 -37.81 1.16
C LEU A 254 0.49 -37.54 -0.31
N ALA A 255 1.50 -37.52 -1.20
CA ALA A 255 1.36 -37.28 -2.62
C ALA A 255 2.40 -38.08 -3.41
N SER A 256 2.11 -39.33 -3.65
CA SER A 256 3.02 -40.31 -4.29
C SER A 256 3.38 -39.94 -5.76
N ASP A 257 2.53 -39.22 -6.44
CA ASP A 257 2.70 -38.92 -7.86
C ASP A 257 3.33 -37.49 -8.12
N ASP A 258 3.82 -36.80 -7.06
CA ASP A 258 4.44 -35.51 -7.19
C ASP A 258 5.92 -35.62 -7.62
N LEU A 259 6.16 -35.39 -8.91
CA LEU A 259 7.50 -35.44 -9.52
C LEU A 259 8.51 -34.51 -8.84
N VAL A 260 8.07 -33.40 -8.25
CA VAL A 260 8.95 -32.45 -7.54
C VAL A 260 9.46 -33.07 -6.25
N ILE A 261 8.62 -33.84 -5.56
CA ILE A 261 9.03 -34.59 -4.34
C ILE A 261 10.03 -35.66 -4.71
N SER A 262 9.72 -36.50 -5.69
CA SER A 262 10.63 -37.56 -6.16
C SER A 262 11.98 -36.98 -6.60
N LEU A 263 11.98 -35.89 -7.35
CA LEU A 263 13.21 -35.20 -7.74
C LEU A 263 14.03 -34.74 -6.52
N ASN A 264 13.38 -34.15 -5.51
CA ASN A 264 14.07 -33.69 -4.30
C ASN A 264 14.62 -34.88 -3.47
N ILE A 265 13.91 -35.99 -3.41
CA ILE A 265 14.41 -37.24 -2.79
C ILE A 265 15.64 -37.72 -3.56
N GLY A 266 15.58 -37.78 -4.88
CA GLY A 266 16.73 -38.17 -5.71
C GLY A 266 17.95 -37.28 -5.45
N TYR A 267 17.79 -35.98 -5.33
CA TYR A 267 18.89 -35.05 -4.97
C TYR A 267 19.46 -35.36 -3.56
N CYS A 268 18.62 -35.60 -2.56
CA CYS A 268 19.10 -35.95 -1.22
C CYS A 268 19.90 -37.28 -1.24
N LEU A 269 19.42 -38.29 -1.95
CA LEU A 269 20.10 -39.59 -2.09
C LEU A 269 21.46 -39.44 -2.79
N LEU A 270 21.55 -38.58 -3.81
CA LEU A 270 22.83 -38.26 -4.48
C LEU A 270 23.80 -37.59 -3.51
N GLU A 271 23.35 -36.62 -2.72
CA GLU A 271 24.19 -35.93 -1.71
C GLU A 271 24.68 -36.93 -0.64
N LEU A 272 23.85 -37.94 -0.31
CA LEU A 272 24.20 -39.04 0.61
C LEU A 272 25.03 -40.15 -0.04
N LYS A 273 25.34 -40.04 -1.32
CA LYS A 273 26.08 -41.06 -2.12
C LYS A 273 25.33 -42.43 -2.22
N GLN A 274 24.03 -42.42 -2.06
CA GLN A 274 23.15 -43.60 -2.22
C GLN A 274 22.68 -43.69 -3.67
N TYR A 275 23.61 -43.97 -4.57
CA TYR A 275 23.40 -43.90 -6.02
C TYR A 275 22.37 -44.90 -6.55
N ASN A 276 22.33 -46.11 -5.97
CA ASN A 276 21.40 -47.15 -6.40
C ASN A 276 19.95 -46.78 -6.09
N ASP A 277 19.72 -46.20 -4.90
CA ASP A 277 18.39 -45.77 -4.47
C ASP A 277 17.93 -44.54 -5.26
N ALA A 278 18.86 -43.67 -5.61
CA ALA A 278 18.59 -42.52 -6.42
C ALA A 278 18.18 -42.85 -7.88
N LEU A 279 18.61 -43.98 -8.42
CA LEU A 279 18.22 -44.45 -9.76
C LEU A 279 16.86 -45.15 -9.78
N GLN A 280 16.38 -45.63 -8.64
CA GLN A 280 15.09 -46.36 -8.52
C GLN A 280 13.94 -45.41 -8.18
N ASN A 281 14.25 -44.21 -7.72
CA ASN A 281 13.28 -43.21 -7.30
C ASN A 281 12.86 -42.31 -8.46
#